data_afb50151f0ff6bfcfdcf460a4eb047f9
#
_entry.id   afb50151f0ff6bfcfdcf460a4eb047f9
#
_cell.length_a   1.000
_cell.length_b   1.000
_cell.length_c   1.000
_cell.angle_alpha   90.00
_cell.angle_beta   90.00
_cell.angle_gamma   90.00
#
_symmetry.space_group_name_H-M   'P 1'
#
loop_
_entity.id
_entity.type
_entity.pdbx_description
1 polymer ?
#
loop_
_entity_poly.entity_id
_entity_poly.type
_entity_poly.pdbx_seq_one_letter_code
_entity_poly.pdbx_strand_id
1 'polypeptide(L)'
;MLILTKDKKLCSYHEIKMNYGFYCNLAMKAKKEKDHQTALLISCALQHHCFHTLKITQKYKKKLDEFMLTYGSALNCYSKHMKEFLNVNDFEYLPSVMIMQMQMKKTNEQEKGLKFIKSKSQRLITLKKSLQEKMDDYY
;
A
#
# COMPACT_ATOMS: atom_id res chain seq x y z
N MET A 1 -12.46 -14.24 6.02
CA MET A 1 -12.29 -13.30 4.90
C MET A 1 -13.65 -13.03 4.26
N LEU A 2 -14.08 -11.76 4.16
CA LEU A 2 -15.42 -11.39 3.67
C LEU A 2 -15.71 -11.80 2.21
N ILE A 3 -14.69 -12.04 1.41
CA ILE A 3 -14.84 -12.49 0.02
C ILE A 3 -15.24 -13.96 -0.04
N LEU A 4 -14.71 -14.78 0.86
CA LEU A 4 -14.87 -16.22 0.85
C LEU A 4 -16.02 -16.72 1.71
N THR A 5 -16.42 -15.96 2.74
CA THR A 5 -17.39 -16.42 3.74
C THR A 5 -18.48 -15.40 3.99
N LYS A 6 -19.69 -15.89 4.20
CA LYS A 6 -20.85 -15.13 4.65
C LYS A 6 -21.52 -15.92 5.79
N ASP A 7 -21.82 -15.24 6.89
CA ASP A 7 -22.44 -15.86 8.07
C ASP A 7 -21.72 -17.14 8.55
N LYS A 8 -20.38 -17.10 8.57
CA LYS A 8 -19.50 -18.23 8.91
C LYS A 8 -19.61 -19.44 7.97
N LYS A 9 -20.24 -19.29 6.81
CA LYS A 9 -20.33 -20.33 5.77
C LYS A 9 -19.52 -19.92 4.55
N LEU A 10 -18.94 -20.91 3.86
CA LEU A 10 -18.23 -20.68 2.61
C LEU A 10 -19.20 -20.22 1.52
N CYS A 11 -18.88 -19.15 0.83
CA CYS A 11 -19.62 -18.64 -0.32
C CYS A 11 -19.53 -19.62 -1.51
N SER A 12 -20.54 -19.59 -2.39
CA SER A 12 -20.46 -20.26 -3.69
C SER A 12 -19.37 -19.65 -4.56
N TYR A 13 -18.91 -20.38 -5.57
CA TYR A 13 -17.91 -19.88 -6.52
C TYR A 13 -18.39 -18.59 -7.23
N HIS A 14 -19.66 -18.53 -7.59
CA HIS A 14 -20.25 -17.33 -8.19
C HIS A 14 -20.21 -16.12 -7.25
N GLU A 15 -20.59 -16.31 -5.99
CA GLU A 15 -20.54 -15.27 -4.96
C GLU A 15 -19.09 -14.79 -4.72
N ILE A 16 -18.14 -15.70 -4.66
CA ILE A 16 -16.72 -15.37 -4.51
C ILE A 16 -16.25 -14.49 -5.68
N LYS A 17 -16.61 -14.83 -6.92
CA LYS A 17 -16.27 -14.03 -8.10
C LYS A 17 -16.86 -12.62 -8.04
N MET A 18 -18.12 -12.51 -7.65
CA MET A 18 -18.80 -11.22 -7.51
C MET A 18 -18.16 -10.38 -6.41
N ASN A 19 -17.90 -10.98 -5.26
CA ASN A 19 -17.25 -10.30 -4.13
C ASN A 19 -15.84 -9.84 -4.50
N TYR A 20 -15.07 -10.67 -5.17
CA TYR A 20 -13.73 -10.31 -5.66
C TYR A 20 -13.77 -9.07 -6.57
N GLY A 21 -14.69 -9.07 -7.53
CA GLY A 21 -14.87 -7.92 -8.44
C GLY A 21 -15.27 -6.65 -7.70
N PHE A 22 -16.16 -6.75 -6.73
CA PHE A 22 -16.56 -5.64 -5.88
C PHE A 22 -15.37 -5.02 -5.13
N TYR A 23 -14.57 -5.84 -4.46
CA TYR A 23 -13.39 -5.35 -3.72
C TYR A 23 -12.30 -4.83 -4.65
N CYS A 24 -12.11 -5.42 -5.83
CA CYS A 24 -11.20 -4.89 -6.83
C CYS A 24 -11.60 -3.46 -7.26
N ASN A 25 -12.88 -3.23 -7.52
CA ASN A 25 -13.40 -1.91 -7.87
C ASN A 25 -13.31 -0.93 -6.69
N LEU A 26 -13.56 -1.40 -5.47
CA LEU A 26 -13.40 -0.59 -4.25
C LEU A 26 -11.96 -0.13 -4.06
N ALA A 27 -10.99 -1.02 -4.27
CA ALA A 27 -9.57 -0.67 -4.20
C ALA A 27 -9.17 0.37 -5.27
N MET A 28 -9.68 0.22 -6.50
CA MET A 28 -9.45 1.20 -7.57
C MET A 28 -10.03 2.57 -7.22
N LYS A 29 -11.23 2.61 -6.64
CA LYS A 29 -11.87 3.85 -6.18
C LYS A 29 -11.06 4.49 -5.06
N ALA A 30 -10.66 3.73 -4.06
CA ALA A 30 -9.82 4.22 -2.95
C ALA A 30 -8.50 4.83 -3.46
N LYS A 31 -7.84 4.16 -4.40
CA LYS A 31 -6.62 4.68 -5.04
C LYS A 31 -6.87 6.01 -5.74
N LYS A 32 -7.97 6.13 -6.49
CA LYS A 32 -8.35 7.36 -7.19
C LYS A 32 -8.62 8.51 -6.22
N GLU A 33 -9.23 8.22 -5.10
CA GLU A 33 -9.52 9.19 -4.02
C GLU A 33 -8.31 9.43 -3.10
N LYS A 34 -7.15 8.88 -3.43
CA LYS A 34 -5.90 9.00 -2.66
C LYS A 34 -5.97 8.41 -1.24
N ASP A 35 -6.91 7.52 -1.00
CA ASP A 35 -6.93 6.66 0.18
C ASP A 35 -6.03 5.44 -0.04
N HIS A 36 -4.74 5.67 0.03
CA HIS A 36 -3.72 4.64 -0.24
C HIS A 36 -3.67 3.56 0.85
N GLN A 37 -4.14 3.86 2.05
CA GLN A 37 -4.23 2.88 3.12
C GLN A 37 -5.22 1.77 2.77
N THR A 38 -6.44 2.15 2.41
CA THR A 38 -7.50 1.20 2.00
C THR A 38 -7.13 0.48 0.71
N ALA A 39 -6.63 1.20 -0.30
CA ALA A 39 -6.24 0.62 -1.58
C ALA A 39 -5.18 -0.47 -1.43
N LEU A 40 -4.15 -0.23 -0.62
CA LEU A 40 -3.08 -1.21 -0.39
C LEU A 40 -3.59 -2.43 0.39
N LEU A 41 -4.34 -2.24 1.45
CA LEU A 41 -4.88 -3.35 2.24
C LEU A 41 -5.75 -4.28 1.41
N ILE A 42 -6.65 -3.73 0.61
CA ILE A 42 -7.51 -4.51 -0.27
C ILE A 42 -6.68 -5.21 -1.35
N SER A 43 -5.76 -4.50 -2.00
CA SER A 43 -4.94 -5.08 -3.06
C SER A 43 -4.06 -6.24 -2.57
N CYS A 44 -3.52 -6.15 -1.36
CA CYS A 44 -2.79 -7.25 -0.73
C CYS A 44 -3.68 -8.47 -0.48
N ALA A 45 -4.91 -8.26 0.01
CA ALA A 45 -5.86 -9.34 0.23
C ALA A 45 -6.28 -10.02 -1.08
N LEU A 46 -6.50 -9.25 -2.15
CA LEU A 46 -6.87 -9.77 -3.47
C LEU A 46 -5.77 -10.62 -4.13
N GLN A 47 -4.53 -10.46 -3.72
CA GLN A 47 -3.38 -11.22 -4.24
C GLN A 47 -3.09 -12.49 -3.45
N HIS A 48 -3.94 -12.84 -2.50
CA HIS A 48 -3.78 -14.08 -1.75
C HIS A 48 -3.86 -15.31 -2.67
N HIS A 49 -2.99 -16.30 -2.43
CA HIS A 49 -2.83 -17.47 -3.31
C HIS A 49 -4.12 -18.27 -3.54
N CYS A 50 -5.06 -18.25 -2.61
CA CYS A 50 -6.33 -18.97 -2.78
C CYS A 50 -7.13 -18.50 -4.00
N PHE A 51 -7.04 -17.22 -4.36
CA PHE A 51 -7.72 -16.69 -5.55
C PHE A 51 -7.05 -17.13 -6.85
N HIS A 52 -5.74 -17.30 -6.86
CA HIS A 52 -5.03 -17.89 -7.99
C HIS A 52 -5.45 -19.34 -8.23
N THR A 53 -5.56 -20.12 -7.17
CA THR A 53 -6.05 -21.51 -7.23
C THR A 53 -7.45 -21.59 -7.82
N LEU A 54 -8.33 -20.64 -7.48
CA LEU A 54 -9.68 -20.55 -8.01
C LEU A 54 -9.77 -19.93 -9.41
N LYS A 55 -8.65 -19.53 -10.01
CA LYS A 55 -8.58 -18.90 -11.34
C LYS A 55 -9.42 -17.62 -11.48
N ILE A 56 -9.65 -16.93 -10.38
CA ILE A 56 -10.45 -15.68 -10.36
C ILE A 56 -9.63 -14.49 -10.81
N THR A 57 -8.33 -14.48 -10.52
CA THR A 57 -7.43 -13.35 -10.75
C THR A 57 -7.22 -13.01 -12.23
N GLN A 58 -7.39 -13.97 -13.13
CA GLN A 58 -7.12 -13.77 -14.57
C GLN A 58 -7.95 -12.63 -15.17
N LYS A 59 -9.23 -12.54 -14.83
CA LYS A 59 -10.13 -11.47 -15.28
C LYS A 59 -9.67 -10.08 -14.82
N TYR A 60 -9.01 -10.00 -13.68
CA TYR A 60 -8.62 -8.74 -13.04
C TYR A 60 -7.12 -8.47 -13.12
N LYS A 61 -6.37 -9.27 -13.87
CA LYS A 61 -4.92 -9.20 -13.96
C LYS A 61 -4.42 -7.78 -14.25
N LYS A 62 -5.01 -7.10 -15.21
CA LYS A 62 -4.62 -5.74 -15.58
C LYS A 62 -4.75 -4.75 -14.41
N LYS A 63 -5.83 -4.84 -13.65
CA LYS A 63 -6.05 -3.99 -12.45
C LYS A 63 -5.07 -4.34 -11.33
N LEU A 64 -4.81 -5.62 -11.11
CA LEU A 64 -3.84 -6.08 -10.12
C LEU A 64 -2.41 -5.64 -10.47
N ASP A 65 -2.03 -5.72 -11.74
CA ASP A 65 -0.74 -5.23 -12.22
C ASP A 65 -0.59 -3.71 -11.98
N GLU A 66 -1.65 -2.95 -12.16
CA GLU A 66 -1.68 -1.51 -11.85
C GLU A 66 -1.43 -1.24 -10.35
N PHE A 67 -2.02 -2.04 -9.46
CA PHE A 67 -1.73 -1.94 -8.02
C PHE A 67 -0.27 -2.28 -7.71
N MET A 68 0.29 -3.30 -8.36
CA MET A 68 1.69 -3.67 -8.19
C MET A 68 2.64 -2.57 -8.66
N LEU A 69 2.31 -1.86 -9.74
CA LEU A 69 3.07 -0.70 -10.21
C LEU A 69 3.00 0.48 -9.24
N THR A 70 1.91 0.62 -8.51
CA THR A 70 1.72 1.71 -7.55
C THR A 70 2.33 1.39 -6.19
N TYR A 71 2.14 0.18 -5.69
CA TYR A 71 2.46 -0.19 -4.30
C TYR A 71 3.54 -1.26 -4.17
N GLY A 72 3.99 -1.83 -5.27
CA GLY A 72 5.03 -2.86 -5.23
C GLY A 72 6.40 -2.31 -4.86
N SER A 73 7.21 -3.13 -4.19
CA SER A 73 8.56 -2.75 -3.76
C SER A 73 9.60 -2.79 -4.88
N ALA A 74 9.32 -3.51 -5.97
CA ALA A 74 10.30 -3.87 -7.00
C ALA A 74 10.82 -2.68 -7.84
N LEU A 75 10.09 -1.57 -7.94
CA LEU A 75 10.40 -0.44 -8.82
C LEU A 75 10.55 0.90 -8.06
N ASN A 76 10.98 0.86 -6.82
CA ASN A 76 11.06 2.06 -5.96
C ASN A 76 9.72 2.82 -5.81
N CYS A 77 8.60 2.11 -5.96
CA CYS A 77 7.26 2.69 -5.82
C CYS A 77 7.07 3.38 -4.46
N TYR A 78 7.68 2.83 -3.42
CA TYR A 78 7.65 3.45 -2.09
C TYR A 78 8.29 4.83 -2.06
N SER A 79 9.43 5.00 -2.72
CA SER A 79 10.12 6.30 -2.77
C SER A 79 9.28 7.35 -3.50
N LYS A 80 8.65 6.98 -4.61
CA LYS A 80 7.73 7.86 -5.34
C LYS A 80 6.53 8.25 -4.48
N HIS A 81 5.92 7.28 -3.85
CA HIS A 81 4.77 7.48 -2.97
C HIS A 81 5.11 8.37 -1.77
N MET A 82 6.29 8.19 -1.18
CA MET A 82 6.79 9.02 -0.10
C MET A 82 7.03 10.46 -0.52
N LYS A 83 7.59 10.69 -1.71
CA LYS A 83 7.79 12.05 -2.24
C LYS A 83 6.45 12.75 -2.45
N GLU A 84 5.46 12.06 -3.01
CA GLU A 84 4.11 12.59 -3.14
C GLU A 84 3.53 12.97 -1.79
N PHE A 85 3.62 12.08 -0.81
CA PHE A 85 3.11 12.31 0.54
C PHE A 85 3.76 13.51 1.24
N LEU A 86 5.07 13.65 1.15
CA LEU A 86 5.79 14.77 1.78
C LEU A 86 5.46 16.13 1.15
N ASN A 87 5.06 16.15 -0.12
CA ASN A 87 4.73 17.38 -0.85
C ASN A 87 3.24 17.73 -0.84
N VAL A 88 2.39 16.84 -0.32
CA VAL A 88 0.94 17.05 -0.26
C VAL A 88 0.57 17.87 0.98
N ASN A 89 -0.19 18.94 0.78
CA ASN A 89 -0.82 19.75 1.84
C ASN A 89 -2.33 19.49 1.94
N ASP A 90 -2.79 18.38 1.41
CA ASP A 90 -4.20 18.01 1.29
C ASP A 90 -4.56 16.97 2.35
N PHE A 91 -5.52 17.29 3.22
CA PHE A 91 -6.02 16.38 4.25
C PHE A 91 -6.80 15.18 3.67
N GLU A 92 -7.19 15.25 2.40
CA GLU A 92 -7.84 14.12 1.71
C GLU A 92 -6.86 13.01 1.29
N TYR A 93 -5.54 13.27 1.35
CA TYR A 93 -4.53 12.27 1.03
C TYR A 93 -4.26 11.39 2.23
N LEU A 94 -4.68 10.13 2.19
CA LEU A 94 -4.45 9.16 3.25
C LEU A 94 -3.33 8.17 2.84
N PRO A 95 -2.11 8.32 3.38
CA PRO A 95 -0.99 7.44 3.07
C PRO A 95 -1.15 6.07 3.72
N SER A 96 -0.52 5.04 3.14
CA SER A 96 -0.47 3.73 3.76
C SER A 96 0.51 3.68 4.94
N VAL A 97 0.02 3.28 6.11
CA VAL A 97 0.84 3.06 7.31
C VAL A 97 1.96 2.06 7.03
N MET A 98 1.67 0.99 6.29
CA MET A 98 2.66 -0.04 5.98
C MET A 98 3.82 0.52 5.14
N ILE A 99 3.53 1.35 4.13
CA ILE A 99 4.57 2.01 3.32
C ILE A 99 5.38 2.97 4.18
N MET A 100 4.72 3.75 5.05
CA MET A 100 5.40 4.66 5.98
C MET A 100 6.39 3.91 6.87
N GLN A 101 5.93 2.83 7.49
CA GLN A 101 6.76 2.02 8.37
C GLN A 101 7.95 1.38 7.64
N MET A 102 7.73 0.86 6.43
CA MET A 102 8.80 0.29 5.61
C MET A 102 9.84 1.36 5.23
N GLN A 103 9.39 2.56 4.86
CA GLN A 103 10.31 3.66 4.53
C GLN A 103 11.09 4.13 5.76
N MET A 104 10.46 4.21 6.93
CA MET A 104 11.13 4.55 8.19
C MET A 104 12.21 3.52 8.54
N LYS A 105 11.90 2.24 8.40
CA LYS A 105 12.86 1.16 8.63
C LYS A 105 14.07 1.29 7.69
N LYS A 106 13.83 1.49 6.40
CA LYS A 106 14.88 1.68 5.40
C LYS A 106 15.74 2.89 5.71
N THR A 107 15.14 4.02 6.11
CA THR A 107 15.86 5.24 6.48
C THR A 107 16.73 5.03 7.72
N ASN A 108 16.23 4.31 8.73
CA ASN A 108 16.98 3.95 9.92
C ASN A 108 18.19 3.05 9.60
N GLU A 109 18.05 2.10 8.70
CA GLU A 109 19.13 1.23 8.26
C GLU A 109 20.20 2.02 7.49
N GLN A 110 19.81 2.97 6.64
CA GLN A 110 20.73 3.86 5.93
C GLN A 110 21.45 4.80 6.88
N GLU A 111 20.77 5.36 7.87
CA GLU A 111 21.37 6.21 8.91
C GLU A 111 22.46 5.47 9.68
N LYS A 112 22.22 4.22 10.08
CA LYS A 112 23.23 3.37 10.74
C LYS A 112 24.45 3.13 9.85
N GLY A 113 24.26 2.91 8.56
CA GLY A 113 25.33 2.70 7.60
C GLY A 113 26.15 3.97 7.29
N LEU A 114 25.55 5.15 7.45
CA LEU A 114 26.14 6.44 7.07
C LEU A 114 26.59 7.29 8.26
N LYS A 115 26.60 6.77 9.48
CA LYS A 115 26.95 7.52 10.69
C LYS A 115 28.33 8.19 10.66
N PHE A 116 29.22 7.79 9.77
CA PHE A 116 30.54 8.41 9.57
C PHE A 116 30.55 9.52 8.51
N ILE A 117 29.43 9.75 7.79
CA ILE A 117 29.31 10.75 6.71
C ILE A 117 28.28 11.80 7.15
N LYS A 118 28.75 12.85 7.84
CA LYS A 118 27.87 13.85 8.48
C LYS A 118 26.80 14.45 7.57
N SER A 119 27.12 14.85 6.35
CA SER A 119 26.16 15.51 5.44
C SER A 119 25.01 14.57 5.02
N LYS A 120 25.32 13.33 4.69
CA LYS A 120 24.31 12.31 4.34
C LYS A 120 23.49 11.88 5.54
N SER A 121 24.16 11.71 6.69
CA SER A 121 23.50 11.41 7.97
C SER A 121 22.49 12.50 8.33
N GLN A 122 22.85 13.78 8.17
CA GLN A 122 21.95 14.90 8.44
C GLN A 122 20.72 14.92 7.52
N ARG A 123 20.87 14.59 6.23
CA ARG A 123 19.74 14.47 5.30
C ARG A 123 18.77 13.36 5.73
N LEU A 124 19.28 12.22 6.15
CA LEU A 124 18.46 11.09 6.62
C LEU A 124 17.73 11.43 7.93
N ILE A 125 18.37 12.11 8.85
CA ILE A 125 17.76 12.60 10.09
C ILE A 125 16.61 13.56 9.77
N THR A 126 16.81 14.50 8.85
CA THR A 126 15.80 15.47 8.42
C THR A 126 14.62 14.75 7.77
N LEU A 127 14.87 13.80 6.87
CA LEU A 127 13.83 13.00 6.22
C LEU A 127 13.01 12.21 7.22
N LYS A 128 13.67 11.52 8.15
CA LYS A 128 13.05 10.75 9.21
C LYS A 128 12.15 11.61 10.08
N LYS A 129 12.59 12.80 10.46
CA LYS A 129 11.82 13.78 11.25
C LYS A 129 10.59 14.24 10.47
N SER A 130 10.72 14.59 9.19
CA SER A 130 9.62 15.01 8.33
C SER A 130 8.58 13.91 8.16
N LEU A 131 9.00 12.66 7.99
CA LEU A 131 8.10 11.50 7.91
C LEU A 131 7.35 11.29 9.22
N GLN A 132 8.02 11.37 10.35
CA GLN A 132 7.41 11.18 11.67
C GLN A 132 6.37 12.28 11.95
N GLU A 133 6.68 13.53 11.68
CA GLU A 133 5.76 14.66 11.83
C GLU A 133 4.49 14.48 10.98
N LYS A 134 4.66 14.08 9.71
CA LYS A 134 3.50 13.81 8.83
C LYS A 134 2.67 12.62 9.29
N MET A 135 3.30 11.55 9.74
CA MET A 135 2.58 10.38 10.29
C MET A 135 1.78 10.76 11.53
N ASP A 136 2.33 11.58 12.42
CA ASP A 136 1.65 12.04 13.63
C ASP A 136 0.44 12.92 13.29
N ASP A 137 0.49 13.70 12.21
CA ASP A 137 -0.63 14.53 11.73
C ASP A 137 -1.79 13.68 11.18
N TYR A 138 -1.52 12.52 10.59
CA TYR A 138 -2.52 11.66 9.93
C TYR A 138 -2.99 10.47 10.78
N TYR A 139 -2.16 10.02 11.70
CA TYR A 139 -2.39 8.84 12.53
C TYR A 139 -2.25 9.17 14.01
#